data_600c3c31c009960ca3ae75a1b7ec9641
#
_entry.id   600c3c31c009960ca3ae75a1b7ec9641
#
_cell.length_a   1.000
_cell.length_b   1.000
_cell.length_c   1.000
_cell.angle_alpha   90.00
_cell.angle_beta   90.00
_cell.angle_gamma   90.00
#
_symmetry.space_group_name_H-M   'P 1'
#
loop_
_entity.id
_entity.type
_entity.pdbx_description
1 polymer ?
#
loop_
_entity_poly.entity_id
_entity_poly.type
_entity_poly.pdbx_seq_one_letter_code
_entity_poly.pdbx_strand_id
1 'polypeptide(L)'
;MKIIFDLDGTLICSKKRLYELFCNLIQSRDLSFSDYWNLKYIGNSNQDILRERFDYTKDEISNFVNGWMKKIESDYYLEMDTLIDGTIEFLERIIQNNSLYICTARQSTGQVAKQLESLSISKYFENIFVTEQKNSKAELLKNSGLKFTKHDWIIGDTGHDIITGKEIGINTCAVL
;
A
#
# COMPACT_ATOMS: atom_id res chain seq x y z
N MET A 1 8.47 18.66 -11.88
CA MET A 1 7.72 17.47 -12.31
C MET A 1 7.01 16.92 -11.07
N LYS A 2 5.81 16.34 -11.21
CA LYS A 2 5.12 15.69 -10.10
C LYS A 2 5.45 14.20 -10.09
N ILE A 3 5.73 13.67 -8.91
CA ILE A 3 5.97 12.24 -8.72
C ILE A 3 5.01 11.76 -7.63
N ILE A 4 4.18 10.79 -7.98
CA ILE A 4 3.20 10.21 -7.08
C ILE A 4 3.72 8.83 -6.68
N PHE A 5 3.75 8.55 -5.38
CA PHE A 5 4.16 7.26 -4.85
C PHE A 5 2.95 6.51 -4.30
N ASP A 6 2.87 5.23 -4.58
CA ASP A 6 2.17 4.33 -3.66
C ASP A 6 2.93 4.22 -2.34
N LEU A 7 2.32 3.67 -1.31
CA LEU A 7 2.90 3.62 0.02
C LEU A 7 3.41 2.22 0.37
N ASP A 8 2.50 1.26 0.48
CA ASP A 8 2.81 -0.12 0.88
C ASP A 8 3.51 -0.89 -0.25
N GLY A 9 4.68 -1.45 0.01
CA GLY A 9 5.49 -2.13 -1.01
C GLY A 9 6.33 -1.19 -1.88
N THR A 10 6.15 0.11 -1.74
CA THR A 10 6.86 1.14 -2.53
C THR A 10 7.79 1.99 -1.67
N LEU A 11 7.31 2.57 -0.60
CA LEU A 11 8.08 3.36 0.36
C LEU A 11 8.21 2.62 1.70
N ILE A 12 7.21 1.82 2.04
CA ILE A 12 7.10 1.11 3.31
C ILE A 12 7.01 -0.40 3.04
N CYS A 13 7.80 -1.18 3.76
CA CYS A 13 7.69 -2.62 3.82
C CYS A 13 6.61 -3.02 4.83
N SER A 14 5.45 -3.41 4.35
CA SER A 14 4.31 -3.88 5.18
C SER A 14 4.23 -5.41 5.32
N LYS A 15 5.23 -6.13 4.83
CA LYS A 15 5.21 -7.60 4.77
C LYS A 15 4.98 -8.26 6.12
N LYS A 16 5.65 -7.77 7.17
CA LYS A 16 5.51 -8.31 8.53
C LYS A 16 4.10 -8.08 9.06
N ARG A 17 3.58 -6.88 8.95
CA ARG A 17 2.22 -6.52 9.36
C ARG A 17 1.17 -7.44 8.75
N LEU A 18 1.22 -7.58 7.43
CA LEU A 18 0.25 -8.38 6.68
C LEU A 18 0.27 -9.85 7.09
N TYR A 19 1.47 -10.43 7.25
CA TYR A 19 1.62 -11.82 7.70
C TYR A 19 1.16 -12.03 9.16
N GLU A 20 1.57 -11.15 10.07
CA GLU A 20 1.18 -11.27 11.49
C GLU A 20 -0.33 -11.13 11.66
N LEU A 21 -0.97 -10.20 10.94
CA LEU A 21 -2.42 -10.08 10.97
C LEU A 21 -3.10 -11.34 10.40
N PHE A 22 -2.57 -11.90 9.29
CA PHE A 22 -3.08 -13.14 8.72
C PHE A 22 -3.05 -14.26 9.77
N CYS A 23 -1.89 -14.53 10.36
CA CYS A 23 -1.72 -15.58 11.38
C CYS A 23 -2.63 -15.36 12.60
N ASN A 24 -2.74 -14.12 13.07
CA ASN A 24 -3.56 -13.79 14.24
C ASN A 24 -5.06 -13.99 13.99
N LEU A 25 -5.53 -13.76 12.77
CA LEU A 25 -6.94 -13.95 12.42
C LEU A 25 -7.30 -15.42 12.26
N ILE A 26 -6.41 -16.22 11.71
CA ILE A 26 -6.64 -17.67 11.56
C ILE A 26 -6.23 -18.47 12.81
N GLN A 27 -5.60 -17.82 13.79
CA GLN A 27 -5.09 -18.45 15.02
C GLN A 27 -4.14 -19.63 14.73
N SER A 28 -3.38 -19.58 13.64
CA SER A 28 -2.42 -20.59 13.23
C SER A 28 -1.15 -19.96 12.65
N ARG A 29 -0.02 -20.68 12.77
CA ARG A 29 1.27 -20.38 12.14
C ARG A 29 1.76 -21.55 11.28
N ASP A 30 0.85 -22.41 10.82
CA ASP A 30 1.18 -23.57 9.99
C ASP A 30 1.72 -23.17 8.60
N LEU A 31 1.40 -21.95 8.13
CA LEU A 31 1.99 -21.35 6.97
C LEU A 31 3.14 -20.43 7.38
N SER A 32 4.37 -20.77 6.96
CA SER A 32 5.53 -19.93 7.27
C SER A 32 5.47 -18.55 6.59
N PHE A 33 6.23 -17.58 7.10
CA PHE A 33 6.35 -16.25 6.46
C PHE A 33 6.79 -16.35 5.00
N SER A 34 7.78 -17.20 4.72
CA SER A 34 8.28 -17.41 3.36
C SER A 34 7.21 -18.01 2.44
N ASP A 35 6.51 -19.05 2.90
CA ASP A 35 5.47 -19.71 2.09
C ASP A 35 4.27 -18.81 1.86
N TYR A 36 3.86 -18.02 2.87
CA TYR A 36 2.82 -17.01 2.71
C TYR A 36 3.17 -16.02 1.59
N TRP A 37 4.39 -15.47 1.60
CA TRP A 37 4.81 -14.51 0.58
C TRP A 37 5.04 -15.14 -0.78
N ASN A 38 5.51 -16.39 -0.85
CA ASN A 38 5.58 -17.13 -2.11
C ASN A 38 4.19 -17.26 -2.76
N LEU A 39 3.15 -17.58 -1.97
CA LEU A 39 1.78 -17.63 -2.45
C LEU A 39 1.28 -16.26 -2.92
N LYS A 40 1.61 -15.18 -2.18
CA LYS A 40 1.27 -13.81 -2.59
C LYS A 40 1.95 -13.41 -3.90
N TYR A 41 3.21 -13.75 -4.10
CA TYR A 41 3.96 -13.43 -5.33
C TYR A 41 3.43 -14.13 -6.58
N ILE A 42 2.87 -15.32 -6.47
CA ILE A 42 2.22 -16.01 -7.58
C ILE A 42 0.77 -15.57 -7.81
N GLY A 43 0.30 -14.56 -7.06
CA GLY A 43 -0.98 -13.88 -7.28
C GLY A 43 -2.13 -14.31 -6.36
N ASN A 44 -1.90 -15.21 -5.40
CA ASN A 44 -2.97 -15.64 -4.50
C ASN A 44 -3.40 -14.51 -3.55
N SER A 45 -4.69 -14.27 -3.47
CA SER A 45 -5.28 -13.44 -2.42
C SER A 45 -5.26 -14.18 -1.07
N ASN A 46 -5.49 -13.46 0.04
CA ASN A 46 -5.70 -14.12 1.34
C ASN A 46 -6.88 -15.09 1.31
N GLN A 47 -7.92 -14.76 0.55
CA GLN A 47 -9.11 -15.60 0.42
C GLN A 47 -8.79 -16.91 -0.32
N ASP A 48 -7.93 -16.85 -1.35
CA ASP A 48 -7.49 -18.04 -2.08
C ASP A 48 -6.64 -18.94 -1.16
N ILE A 49 -5.70 -18.34 -0.42
CA ILE A 49 -4.89 -19.07 0.56
C ILE A 49 -5.77 -19.77 1.61
N LEU A 50 -6.76 -19.06 2.15
CA LEU A 50 -7.69 -19.62 3.14
C LEU A 50 -8.50 -20.79 2.58
N ARG A 51 -8.97 -20.66 1.34
CA ARG A 51 -9.75 -21.71 0.67
C ARG A 51 -8.90 -22.93 0.35
N GLU A 52 -7.70 -22.72 -0.19
CA GLU A 52 -6.88 -23.80 -0.76
C GLU A 52 -5.99 -24.50 0.27
N ARG A 53 -5.61 -23.82 1.36
CA ARG A 53 -4.68 -24.36 2.36
C ARG A 53 -5.31 -24.64 3.71
N PHE A 54 -6.46 -24.02 4.00
CA PHE A 54 -7.11 -24.11 5.30
C PHE A 54 -8.57 -24.58 5.19
N ASP A 55 -9.05 -24.91 4.00
CA ASP A 55 -10.41 -25.40 3.72
C ASP A 55 -11.53 -24.48 4.29
N TYR A 56 -11.28 -23.18 4.36
CA TYR A 56 -12.24 -22.21 4.89
C TYR A 56 -13.49 -22.12 4.02
N THR A 57 -14.64 -22.15 4.67
CA THR A 57 -15.95 -21.88 4.07
C THR A 57 -16.09 -20.40 3.67
N LYS A 58 -17.12 -20.10 2.89
CA LYS A 58 -17.41 -18.70 2.49
C LYS A 58 -17.69 -17.81 3.70
N ASP A 59 -18.37 -18.34 4.72
CA ASP A 59 -18.73 -17.57 5.92
C ASP A 59 -17.47 -17.29 6.78
N GLU A 60 -16.58 -18.25 6.92
CA GLU A 60 -15.31 -18.07 7.63
C GLU A 60 -14.41 -17.07 6.90
N ILE A 61 -14.35 -17.12 5.57
CA ILE A 61 -13.64 -16.13 4.76
C ILE A 61 -14.25 -14.74 4.94
N SER A 62 -15.57 -14.61 4.97
CA SER A 62 -16.25 -13.33 5.21
C SER A 62 -15.89 -12.77 6.59
N ASN A 63 -15.88 -13.60 7.63
CA ASN A 63 -15.48 -13.23 8.99
C ASN A 63 -14.00 -12.80 9.04
N PHE A 64 -13.13 -13.52 8.34
CA PHE A 64 -11.71 -13.14 8.19
C PHE A 64 -11.56 -11.75 7.55
N VAL A 65 -12.23 -11.50 6.41
CA VAL A 65 -12.18 -10.20 5.72
C VAL A 65 -12.67 -9.06 6.64
N ASN A 66 -13.77 -9.26 7.36
CA ASN A 66 -14.26 -8.29 8.33
C ASN A 66 -13.25 -8.02 9.46
N GLY A 67 -12.62 -9.06 9.99
CA GLY A 67 -11.55 -8.95 10.99
C GLY A 67 -10.32 -8.24 10.45
N TRP A 68 -9.93 -8.57 9.21
CA TRP A 68 -8.84 -7.93 8.49
C TRP A 68 -9.05 -6.43 8.36
N MET A 69 -10.19 -6.02 7.80
CA MET A 69 -10.52 -4.61 7.57
C MET A 69 -10.56 -3.79 8.87
N LYS A 70 -10.98 -4.40 9.98
CA LYS A 70 -10.99 -3.73 11.29
C LYS A 70 -9.60 -3.51 11.90
N LYS A 71 -8.63 -4.36 11.60
CA LYS A 71 -7.36 -4.41 12.32
C LYS A 71 -6.16 -3.95 11.53
N ILE A 72 -6.21 -4.04 10.18
CA ILE A 72 -5.04 -3.86 9.30
C ILE A 72 -4.33 -2.50 9.47
N GLU A 73 -5.06 -1.46 9.86
CA GLU A 73 -4.54 -0.12 10.11
C GLU A 73 -4.63 0.30 11.59
N SER A 74 -4.74 -0.66 12.53
CA SER A 74 -4.58 -0.34 13.94
C SER A 74 -3.12 -0.02 14.27
N ASP A 75 -2.89 0.84 15.26
CA ASP A 75 -1.55 1.27 15.68
C ASP A 75 -0.60 0.07 15.89
N TYR A 76 -1.08 -0.96 16.61
CA TYR A 76 -0.32 -2.17 16.87
C TYR A 76 0.26 -2.82 15.60
N TYR A 77 -0.53 -2.90 14.52
CA TYR A 77 -0.07 -3.48 13.28
C TYR A 77 0.77 -2.51 12.46
N LEU A 78 0.42 -1.23 12.41
CA LEU A 78 1.18 -0.22 11.68
C LEU A 78 2.60 -0.02 12.22
N GLU A 79 2.83 -0.23 13.52
CA GLU A 79 4.16 -0.21 14.15
C GLU A 79 5.11 -1.31 13.64
N MET A 80 4.59 -2.33 12.96
CA MET A 80 5.41 -3.40 12.37
C MET A 80 6.01 -3.02 11.02
N ASP A 81 5.52 -1.95 10.41
CA ASP A 81 6.01 -1.48 9.11
C ASP A 81 7.34 -0.76 9.27
N THR A 82 8.20 -0.91 8.27
CA THR A 82 9.50 -0.23 8.20
C THR A 82 9.66 0.46 6.86
N LEU A 83 10.49 1.47 6.78
CA LEU A 83 10.88 2.01 5.49
C LEU A 83 11.62 0.95 4.67
N ILE A 84 11.42 0.98 3.36
CA ILE A 84 12.26 0.21 2.43
C ILE A 84 13.64 0.89 2.40
N ASP A 85 14.69 0.07 2.38
CA ASP A 85 16.07 0.55 2.41
C ASP A 85 16.34 1.56 1.29
N GLY A 86 17.00 2.66 1.63
CA GLY A 86 17.33 3.74 0.69
C GLY A 86 16.19 4.75 0.44
N THR A 87 15.00 4.57 1.05
CA THR A 87 13.85 5.47 0.84
C THR A 87 14.18 6.91 1.18
N ILE A 88 14.81 7.18 2.33
CA ILE A 88 15.11 8.55 2.77
C ILE A 88 16.08 9.22 1.81
N GLU A 89 17.20 8.58 1.52
CA GLU A 89 18.23 9.10 0.60
C GLU A 89 17.68 9.37 -0.80
N PHE A 90 16.78 8.50 -1.24
CA PHE A 90 16.11 8.68 -2.52
C PHE A 90 15.19 9.91 -2.50
N LEU A 91 14.31 10.03 -1.48
CA LEU A 91 13.40 11.16 -1.35
C LEU A 91 14.15 12.49 -1.21
N GLU A 92 15.22 12.56 -0.41
CA GLU A 92 16.06 13.76 -0.25
C GLU A 92 16.69 14.21 -1.57
N ARG A 93 17.06 13.29 -2.42
CA ARG A 93 17.65 13.60 -3.71
C ARG A 93 16.63 14.12 -4.71
N ILE A 94 15.45 13.49 -4.79
CA ILE A 94 14.49 13.82 -5.84
C ILE A 94 13.63 15.03 -5.51
N ILE A 95 13.40 15.36 -4.23
CA ILE A 95 12.60 16.53 -3.82
C ILE A 95 13.20 17.85 -4.28
N GLN A 96 14.50 17.90 -4.55
CA GLN A 96 15.21 19.13 -4.97
C GLN A 96 14.61 19.75 -6.24
N ASN A 97 14.05 18.93 -7.13
CA ASN A 97 13.56 19.37 -8.44
C ASN A 97 12.14 18.87 -8.76
N ASN A 98 11.45 18.28 -7.79
CA ASN A 98 10.15 17.65 -8.02
C ASN A 98 9.20 17.93 -6.86
N SER A 99 7.90 17.95 -7.16
CA SER A 99 6.82 17.92 -6.19
C SER A 99 6.42 16.47 -5.93
N LEU A 100 6.46 16.03 -4.69
CA LEU A 100 6.20 14.65 -4.32
C LEU A 100 4.82 14.50 -3.66
N TYR A 101 4.13 13.43 -4.01
CA TYR A 101 2.80 13.11 -3.52
C TYR A 101 2.71 11.64 -3.15
N ILE A 102 1.82 11.30 -2.21
CA ILE A 102 1.42 9.92 -1.95
C ILE A 102 0.00 9.71 -2.46
N CYS A 103 -0.26 8.55 -3.08
CA CYS A 103 -1.60 8.07 -3.38
C CYS A 103 -1.73 6.60 -3.01
N THR A 104 -2.44 6.30 -1.94
CA THR A 104 -2.51 4.96 -1.36
C THR A 104 -3.95 4.45 -1.22
N ALA A 105 -4.11 3.12 -1.30
CA ALA A 105 -5.39 2.43 -1.12
C ALA A 105 -5.73 2.15 0.37
N ARG A 106 -5.14 2.89 1.30
CA ARG A 106 -5.43 2.78 2.74
C ARG A 106 -6.84 3.25 3.10
N GLN A 107 -7.29 2.90 4.31
CA GLN A 107 -8.64 3.18 4.79
C GLN A 107 -8.75 4.52 5.54
N SER A 108 -7.65 4.98 6.15
CA SER A 108 -7.67 6.13 7.06
C SER A 108 -6.58 7.14 6.73
N THR A 109 -7.00 8.32 6.31
CA THR A 109 -6.09 9.47 6.11
C THR A 109 -5.34 9.82 7.40
N GLY A 110 -6.01 9.77 8.56
CA GLY A 110 -5.38 10.07 9.86
C GLY A 110 -4.30 9.07 10.23
N GLN A 111 -4.52 7.78 9.99
CA GLN A 111 -3.51 6.75 10.28
C GLN A 111 -2.32 6.82 9.32
N VAL A 112 -2.56 7.12 8.06
CA VAL A 112 -1.46 7.34 7.09
C VAL A 112 -0.61 8.53 7.53
N ALA A 113 -1.22 9.67 7.85
CA ALA A 113 -0.49 10.86 8.29
C ALA A 113 0.36 10.57 9.54
N LYS A 114 -0.23 9.95 10.57
CA LYS A 114 0.47 9.54 11.80
C LYS A 114 1.66 8.61 11.51
N GLN A 115 1.48 7.64 10.62
CA GLN A 115 2.55 6.70 10.25
C GLN A 115 3.69 7.41 9.51
N LEU A 116 3.40 8.30 8.56
CA LEU A 116 4.42 9.05 7.84
C LEU A 116 5.21 9.99 8.75
N GLU A 117 4.56 10.56 9.77
CA GLU A 117 5.24 11.35 10.81
C GLU A 117 6.17 10.48 11.66
N SER A 118 5.69 9.33 12.14
CA SER A 118 6.50 8.40 12.94
C SER A 118 7.72 7.87 12.18
N LEU A 119 7.61 7.69 10.86
CA LEU A 119 8.68 7.29 9.96
C LEU A 119 9.55 8.48 9.48
N SER A 120 9.23 9.71 9.91
CA SER A 120 9.95 10.96 9.58
C SER A 120 10.02 11.28 8.08
N ILE A 121 9.05 10.81 7.29
CA ILE A 121 9.00 11.06 5.84
C ILE A 121 7.86 11.97 5.41
N SER A 122 6.95 12.39 6.29
CA SER A 122 5.83 13.28 5.96
C SER A 122 6.29 14.60 5.32
N LYS A 123 7.43 15.14 5.76
CA LYS A 123 8.03 16.40 5.28
C LYS A 123 8.40 16.42 3.79
N TYR A 124 8.48 15.28 3.13
CA TYR A 124 8.86 15.20 1.70
C TYR A 124 7.67 15.37 0.77
N PHE A 125 6.43 15.27 1.26
CA PHE A 125 5.24 15.22 0.41
C PHE A 125 4.40 16.49 0.53
N GLU A 126 4.02 17.07 -0.61
CA GLU A 126 3.12 18.22 -0.65
C GLU A 126 1.68 17.85 -0.26
N ASN A 127 1.24 16.64 -0.62
CA ASN A 127 -0.07 16.13 -0.23
C ASN A 127 -0.11 14.59 -0.22
N ILE A 128 -1.08 14.07 0.52
CA ILE A 128 -1.32 12.63 0.70
C ILE A 128 -2.77 12.35 0.29
N PHE A 129 -2.94 11.50 -0.71
CA PHE A 129 -4.24 11.07 -1.21
C PHE A 129 -4.50 9.65 -0.73
N VAL A 130 -5.55 9.47 0.07
CA VAL A 130 -5.97 8.18 0.61
C VAL A 130 -7.33 7.83 0.06
N THR A 131 -7.49 6.66 -0.54
CA THR A 131 -8.76 6.26 -1.18
C THR A 131 -9.89 6.05 -0.18
N GLU A 132 -9.56 5.74 1.07
CA GLU A 132 -10.50 5.39 2.13
C GLU A 132 -11.53 4.31 1.70
N GLN A 133 -11.14 3.46 0.74
CA GLN A 133 -11.99 2.43 0.12
C GLN A 133 -13.27 3.00 -0.56
N LYS A 134 -13.30 4.31 -0.85
CA LYS A 134 -14.46 4.99 -1.44
C LYS A 134 -14.26 5.29 -2.92
N ASN A 135 -13.03 5.56 -3.34
CA ASN A 135 -12.68 5.95 -4.70
C ASN A 135 -11.50 5.13 -5.19
N SER A 136 -11.32 5.03 -6.49
CA SER A 136 -10.07 4.55 -7.07
C SER A 136 -8.96 5.61 -6.93
N LYS A 137 -7.70 5.20 -7.00
CA LYS A 137 -6.55 6.13 -7.03
C LYS A 137 -6.69 7.13 -8.19
N ALA A 138 -7.12 6.65 -9.36
CA ALA A 138 -7.28 7.50 -10.54
C ALA A 138 -8.36 8.56 -10.35
N GLU A 139 -9.53 8.20 -9.82
CA GLU A 139 -10.60 9.16 -9.51
C GLU A 139 -10.14 10.21 -8.50
N LEU A 140 -9.45 9.76 -7.45
CA LEU A 140 -8.95 10.65 -6.41
C LEU A 140 -7.95 11.66 -6.96
N LEU A 141 -7.03 11.23 -7.81
CA LEU A 141 -6.05 12.10 -8.45
C LEU A 141 -6.70 13.04 -9.49
N LYS A 142 -7.64 12.57 -10.30
CA LYS A 142 -8.39 13.43 -11.24
C LYS A 142 -9.16 14.54 -10.51
N ASN A 143 -9.71 14.25 -9.34
CA ASN A 143 -10.49 15.18 -8.53
C ASN A 143 -9.63 16.04 -7.59
N SER A 144 -8.33 15.84 -7.54
CA SER A 144 -7.41 16.54 -6.63
C SER A 144 -7.17 18.02 -6.97
N GLY A 145 -7.57 18.47 -8.17
CA GLY A 145 -7.23 19.78 -8.70
C GLY A 145 -5.81 19.88 -9.28
N LEU A 146 -5.00 18.82 -9.16
CA LEU A 146 -3.68 18.78 -9.77
C LEU A 146 -3.78 18.63 -11.30
N LYS A 147 -3.03 19.45 -12.02
CA LYS A 147 -2.89 19.31 -13.48
C LYS A 147 -1.71 18.39 -13.78
N PHE A 148 -2.01 17.22 -14.33
CA PHE A 148 -1.01 16.24 -14.72
C PHE A 148 -0.55 16.46 -16.18
N THR A 149 0.69 16.10 -16.44
CA THR A 149 1.32 16.14 -17.77
C THR A 149 2.02 14.81 -18.05
N LYS A 150 2.33 14.55 -19.32
CA LYS A 150 3.09 13.36 -19.75
C LYS A 150 4.52 13.27 -19.17
N HIS A 151 4.97 14.28 -18.44
CA HIS A 151 6.28 14.28 -17.78
C HIS A 151 6.18 13.85 -16.29
N ASP A 152 4.97 13.77 -15.76
CA ASP A 152 4.75 13.36 -14.39
C ASP A 152 4.77 11.83 -14.26
N TRP A 153 4.96 11.31 -13.06
CA TRP A 153 5.15 9.88 -12.80
C TRP A 153 4.27 9.38 -11.66
N ILE A 154 3.84 8.14 -11.77
CA ILE A 154 3.39 7.34 -10.63
C ILE A 154 4.31 6.13 -10.47
N ILE A 155 4.69 5.87 -9.23
CA ILE A 155 5.60 4.80 -8.83
C ILE A 155 4.86 3.92 -7.84
N GLY A 156 4.79 2.62 -8.10
CA GLY A 156 4.11 1.66 -7.24
C GLY A 156 4.54 0.22 -7.53
N ASP A 157 4.19 -0.69 -6.63
CA ASP A 157 4.55 -2.11 -6.72
C ASP A 157 3.44 -2.97 -7.34
N THR A 158 2.28 -2.39 -7.63
CA THR A 158 1.12 -3.13 -8.14
C THR A 158 0.71 -2.74 -9.55
N GLY A 159 0.01 -3.66 -10.23
CA GLY A 159 -0.62 -3.38 -11.52
C GLY A 159 -1.66 -2.25 -11.46
N HIS A 160 -2.26 -2.01 -10.28
CA HIS A 160 -3.20 -0.90 -10.07
C HIS A 160 -2.55 0.46 -10.21
N ASP A 161 -1.29 0.62 -9.80
CA ASP A 161 -0.54 1.86 -9.95
C ASP A 161 -0.25 2.16 -11.43
N ILE A 162 0.11 1.12 -12.18
CA ILE A 162 0.33 1.20 -13.62
C ILE A 162 -0.97 1.59 -14.36
N ILE A 163 -2.09 0.96 -14.00
CA ILE A 163 -3.41 1.29 -14.57
C ILE A 163 -3.77 2.74 -14.22
N THR A 164 -3.60 3.15 -12.96
CA THR A 164 -3.86 4.53 -12.51
C THR A 164 -3.08 5.55 -13.34
N GLY A 165 -1.78 5.33 -13.53
CA GLY A 165 -0.94 6.23 -14.33
C GLY A 165 -1.41 6.36 -15.78
N LYS A 166 -1.78 5.25 -16.42
CA LYS A 166 -2.35 5.23 -17.76
C LYS A 166 -3.68 6.00 -17.84
N GLU A 167 -4.56 5.83 -16.86
CA GLU A 167 -5.87 6.51 -16.83
C GLU A 167 -5.78 8.03 -16.64
N ILE A 168 -4.75 8.52 -15.97
CA ILE A 168 -4.53 9.97 -15.79
C ILE A 168 -3.50 10.55 -16.77
N GLY A 169 -2.94 9.73 -17.67
CA GLY A 169 -2.06 10.17 -18.77
C GLY A 169 -0.64 10.55 -18.35
N ILE A 170 -0.09 9.88 -17.33
CA ILE A 170 1.29 10.08 -16.85
C ILE A 170 2.14 8.83 -17.03
N ASN A 171 3.45 8.96 -16.85
CA ASN A 171 4.38 7.83 -16.87
C ASN A 171 4.18 6.94 -15.64
N THR A 172 4.58 5.68 -15.77
CA THR A 172 4.48 4.69 -14.71
C THR A 172 5.82 4.00 -14.48
N CYS A 173 6.14 3.72 -13.22
CA CYS A 173 7.30 2.94 -12.83
C CYS A 173 6.87 1.86 -11.83
N ALA A 174 7.19 0.59 -12.15
CA ALA A 174 6.98 -0.51 -11.22
C ALA A 174 8.21 -0.70 -10.33
N VAL A 175 7.97 -0.85 -9.03
CA VAL A 175 8.97 -1.29 -8.05
C VAL A 175 8.83 -2.82 -7.91
N LEU A 176 9.94 -3.57 -7.89
CA LEU A 176 9.96 -5.03 -7.81
C LEU A 176 10.59 -5.51 -6.51
#